data_a0f10a1d2896e5c1a9473272714fe2c0
#
_entry.id   a0f10a1d2896e5c1a9473272714fe2c0
#
_cell.length_a   1.000
_cell.length_b   1.000
_cell.length_c   1.000
_cell.angle_alpha   90.00
_cell.angle_beta   90.00
_cell.angle_gamma   90.00
#
_symmetry.space_group_name_H-M   'P 1'
#
loop_
_entity.id
_entity.type
_entity.pdbx_description
1 polymer ?
#
loop_
_entity_poly.entity_id
_entity_poly.type
_entity_poly.pdbx_seq_one_letter_code
_entity_poly.pdbx_strand_id
1 'polypeptide(L)'
;MGSNTTPGAINFIQAGDYLHINMLDLIIVSILIFILGVAIVKIYIVFAKDIFIAYDVFKIVKKPVVDLGGIPIMAIVVLGTSIYFILGYISFNLVVGITLTLLIASLIGLIDDLKKDLPGWYKPASALLIGIPVILLRLYNPKLKFFGDIIFNIPIIYILLILIGFSVATNAVNMLDVVNGSASIGVAFIIILNIILSYFQGKNIIVGLIFLISTLSFLVFNIYPSRIFLGNVGAMLLGSMVAFISIYSGTEFLTVIAMYPFIVNGLFYLDKFRRFVERRVHGYKIAALNRDGLIEDMCEDGSPIVLLKYIVSVDPKSESTVILELTLLFLYSMTLSLIIFFLFW
;
A
#
# COMPACT_ATOMS: atom_id res chain seq x y z
N MET A 1 20.54 -19.98 -45.99
CA MET A 1 19.51 -20.46 -45.04
C MET A 1 20.19 -20.74 -43.71
N GLY A 2 20.18 -19.85 -42.82
CA GLY A 2 20.80 -19.96 -41.48
C GLY A 2 19.96 -19.14 -40.52
N SER A 3 19.21 -19.82 -39.68
CA SER A 3 18.39 -19.23 -38.65
C SER A 3 19.30 -18.71 -37.53
N ASN A 4 19.56 -17.41 -37.48
CA ASN A 4 20.16 -16.76 -36.33
C ASN A 4 19.12 -16.64 -35.21
N THR A 5 19.04 -17.65 -34.37
CA THR A 5 18.41 -17.53 -33.06
C THR A 5 19.40 -16.88 -32.11
N THR A 6 19.22 -15.61 -31.82
CA THR A 6 19.91 -14.88 -30.74
C THR A 6 19.48 -15.52 -29.41
N PRO A 7 20.42 -16.00 -28.56
CA PRO A 7 20.10 -16.47 -27.21
C PRO A 7 19.89 -15.24 -26.33
N GLY A 8 18.65 -14.93 -25.99
CA GLY A 8 18.34 -13.83 -25.08
C GLY A 8 16.91 -13.26 -25.13
N ALA A 9 16.08 -13.71 -26.06
CA ALA A 9 14.67 -13.34 -26.04
C ALA A 9 13.96 -14.17 -24.97
N ILE A 10 13.92 -13.62 -23.75
CA ILE A 10 13.05 -14.15 -22.69
C ILE A 10 11.63 -13.94 -23.19
N ASN A 11 10.93 -15.05 -23.50
CA ASN A 11 9.53 -15.02 -23.78
C ASN A 11 8.80 -14.39 -22.59
N PHE A 12 8.49 -13.09 -22.68
CA PHE A 12 7.40 -12.54 -21.93
C PHE A 12 6.20 -13.39 -22.29
N ILE A 13 5.61 -14.04 -21.32
CA ILE A 13 4.39 -14.84 -21.49
C ILE A 13 3.42 -13.93 -22.23
N GLN A 14 3.20 -14.24 -23.51
CA GLN A 14 2.27 -13.47 -24.32
C GLN A 14 0.89 -13.62 -23.69
N ALA A 15 0.12 -12.55 -23.73
CA ALA A 15 -1.24 -12.47 -23.21
C ALA A 15 -2.24 -13.50 -23.81
N GLY A 16 -1.76 -14.47 -24.60
CA GLY A 16 -2.55 -15.48 -25.29
C GLY A 16 -2.73 -16.83 -24.60
N ASP A 17 -2.00 -17.11 -23.52
CA ASP A 17 -2.03 -18.44 -22.89
C ASP A 17 -2.91 -18.53 -21.64
N TYR A 18 -3.58 -17.45 -21.24
CA TYR A 18 -4.59 -17.54 -20.20
C TYR A 18 -5.90 -18.05 -20.82
N LEU A 19 -6.37 -19.21 -20.37
CA LEU A 19 -7.73 -19.67 -20.58
C LEU A 19 -8.67 -18.47 -20.56
N HIS A 20 -9.59 -18.38 -21.54
CA HIS A 20 -10.61 -17.30 -21.58
C HIS A 20 -11.29 -17.20 -20.22
N ILE A 21 -10.84 -16.24 -19.41
CA ILE A 21 -11.38 -16.01 -18.08
C ILE A 21 -12.82 -15.56 -18.30
N ASN A 22 -13.77 -16.38 -17.89
CA ASN A 22 -15.15 -15.95 -17.85
C ASN A 22 -15.26 -14.86 -16.75
N MET A 23 -15.71 -13.66 -17.14
CA MET A 23 -15.88 -12.55 -16.19
C MET A 23 -16.74 -12.95 -14.99
N LEU A 24 -17.71 -13.84 -15.19
CA LEU A 24 -18.57 -14.35 -14.12
C LEU A 24 -17.77 -15.14 -13.09
N ASP A 25 -16.86 -16.03 -13.54
CA ASP A 25 -16.02 -16.83 -12.65
C ASP A 25 -15.08 -15.95 -11.84
N LEU A 26 -14.51 -14.92 -12.47
CA LEU A 26 -13.66 -13.94 -11.79
C LEU A 26 -14.41 -13.20 -10.67
N ILE A 27 -15.65 -12.78 -10.94
CA ILE A 27 -16.51 -12.10 -9.96
C ILE A 27 -16.87 -13.04 -8.81
N ILE A 28 -17.30 -14.28 -9.11
CA ILE A 28 -17.69 -15.27 -8.08
C ILE A 28 -16.50 -15.59 -7.16
N VAL A 29 -15.34 -15.88 -7.74
CA VAL A 29 -14.11 -16.17 -6.98
C VAL A 29 -13.70 -14.98 -6.11
N SER A 30 -13.76 -13.76 -6.67
CA SER A 30 -13.46 -12.53 -5.93
C SER A 30 -14.39 -12.31 -4.74
N ILE A 31 -15.71 -12.53 -4.92
CA ILE A 31 -16.69 -12.43 -3.83
C ILE A 31 -16.41 -13.49 -2.75
N LEU A 32 -16.11 -14.72 -3.15
CA LEU A 32 -15.77 -15.79 -2.21
C LEU A 32 -14.54 -15.44 -1.38
N ILE A 33 -13.47 -14.96 -2.01
CA ILE A 33 -12.25 -14.55 -1.31
C ILE A 33 -12.54 -13.37 -0.37
N PHE A 34 -13.40 -12.42 -0.77
CA PHE A 34 -13.81 -11.30 0.10
C PHE A 34 -14.54 -11.79 1.35
N ILE A 35 -15.52 -12.69 1.21
CA ILE A 35 -16.28 -13.23 2.35
C ILE A 35 -15.34 -13.99 3.29
N LEU A 36 -14.45 -14.84 2.75
CA LEU A 36 -13.45 -15.55 3.54
C LEU A 36 -12.47 -14.58 4.20
N GLY A 37 -12.07 -13.52 3.50
CA GLY A 37 -11.20 -12.47 4.02
C GLY A 37 -11.82 -11.74 5.21
N VAL A 38 -13.07 -11.34 5.11
CA VAL A 38 -13.81 -10.74 6.25
C VAL A 38 -13.88 -11.70 7.44
N ALA A 39 -14.10 -12.99 7.18
CA ALA A 39 -14.09 -14.01 8.23
C ALA A 39 -12.70 -14.14 8.89
N ILE A 40 -11.61 -14.16 8.10
CA ILE A 40 -10.23 -14.22 8.60
C ILE A 40 -9.93 -13.03 9.52
N VAL A 41 -10.27 -11.79 9.10
CA VAL A 41 -10.06 -10.60 9.94
C VAL A 41 -10.87 -10.69 11.22
N LYS A 42 -12.13 -11.10 11.17
CA LYS A 42 -12.99 -11.28 12.35
C LYS A 42 -12.42 -12.32 13.33
N ILE A 43 -11.96 -13.46 12.81
CA ILE A 43 -11.33 -14.51 13.61
C ILE A 43 -10.06 -13.97 14.26
N TYR A 44 -9.21 -13.26 13.50
CA TYR A 44 -8.00 -12.65 14.05
C TYR A 44 -8.32 -11.68 15.20
N ILE A 45 -9.31 -10.80 15.04
CA ILE A 45 -9.74 -9.87 16.10
C ILE A 45 -10.12 -10.62 17.38
N VAL A 46 -10.85 -11.74 17.26
CA VAL A 46 -11.26 -12.54 18.44
C VAL A 46 -10.06 -13.16 19.15
N PHE A 47 -9.09 -13.69 18.41
CA PHE A 47 -7.90 -14.31 19.00
C PHE A 47 -6.87 -13.32 19.52
N ALA A 48 -6.72 -12.16 18.85
CA ALA A 48 -5.66 -11.19 19.14
C ALA A 48 -6.06 -10.14 20.21
N LYS A 49 -7.35 -10.05 20.59
CA LYS A 49 -7.91 -8.99 21.46
C LYS A 49 -7.26 -8.88 22.84
N ASP A 50 -6.64 -9.96 23.33
CA ASP A 50 -6.00 -9.99 24.65
C ASP A 50 -4.46 -10.07 24.54
N ILE A 51 -3.90 -10.11 23.33
CA ILE A 51 -2.47 -10.31 23.05
C ILE A 51 -1.85 -9.08 22.40
N PHE A 52 -2.46 -8.59 21.33
CA PHE A 52 -1.96 -7.47 20.52
C PHE A 52 -2.95 -6.32 20.58
N ILE A 53 -2.70 -5.39 21.52
CA ILE A 53 -3.59 -4.25 21.75
C ILE A 53 -2.84 -2.92 21.65
N ALA A 54 -3.53 -1.94 21.07
CA ALA A 54 -3.13 -0.53 21.07
C ALA A 54 -4.32 0.34 21.51
N TYR A 55 -4.06 1.60 21.77
CA TYR A 55 -5.09 2.55 22.19
C TYR A 55 -5.22 3.67 21.17
N ASP A 56 -6.45 3.97 20.77
CA ASP A 56 -6.73 5.08 19.88
C ASP A 56 -6.40 6.40 20.59
N VAL A 57 -5.51 7.18 19.97
CA VAL A 57 -5.07 8.47 20.53
C VAL A 57 -6.11 9.57 20.37
N PHE A 58 -7.03 9.41 19.41
CA PHE A 58 -8.10 10.35 19.09
C PHE A 58 -9.46 9.90 19.66
N LYS A 59 -9.45 9.34 20.86
CA LYS A 59 -10.66 8.98 21.63
C LYS A 59 -10.56 9.50 23.06
N ILE A 60 -11.65 10.14 23.52
CA ILE A 60 -11.78 10.59 24.93
C ILE A 60 -11.73 9.38 25.86
N VAL A 61 -12.49 8.34 25.54
CA VAL A 61 -12.46 7.06 26.27
C VAL A 61 -11.56 6.09 25.51
N LYS A 62 -10.38 5.87 26.04
CA LYS A 62 -9.39 4.94 25.47
C LYS A 62 -9.85 3.49 25.65
N LYS A 63 -10.42 2.92 24.62
CA LYS A 63 -10.72 1.48 24.54
C LYS A 63 -9.56 0.75 23.88
N PRO A 64 -9.22 -0.47 24.32
CA PRO A 64 -8.25 -1.30 23.63
C PRO A 64 -8.78 -1.69 22.25
N VAL A 65 -7.94 -1.57 21.23
CA VAL A 65 -8.19 -1.98 19.84
C VAL A 65 -7.13 -2.98 19.46
N VAL A 66 -7.50 -4.01 18.71
CA VAL A 66 -6.54 -5.01 18.21
C VAL A 66 -5.54 -4.34 17.27
N ASP A 67 -4.27 -4.74 17.35
CA ASP A 67 -3.19 -4.23 16.52
C ASP A 67 -2.65 -5.31 15.56
N LEU A 68 -1.61 -4.97 14.78
CA LEU A 68 -0.94 -5.84 13.82
C LEU A 68 -1.85 -6.35 12.70
N GLY A 69 -2.69 -5.47 12.15
CA GLY A 69 -3.63 -5.76 11.05
C GLY A 69 -2.99 -6.30 9.77
N GLY A 70 -1.68 -6.15 9.61
CA GLY A 70 -0.96 -6.76 8.49
C GLY A 70 -0.99 -8.29 8.49
N ILE A 71 -1.13 -8.93 9.66
CA ILE A 71 -1.17 -10.41 9.75
C ILE A 71 -2.39 -10.98 9.00
N PRO A 72 -3.63 -10.58 9.30
CA PRO A 72 -4.79 -11.07 8.56
C PRO A 72 -4.78 -10.63 7.09
N ILE A 73 -4.28 -9.43 6.75
CA ILE A 73 -4.14 -9.02 5.35
C ILE A 73 -3.23 -9.99 4.58
N MET A 74 -2.05 -10.34 5.12
CA MET A 74 -1.13 -11.29 4.51
C MET A 74 -1.79 -12.67 4.33
N ALA A 75 -2.54 -13.15 5.32
CA ALA A 75 -3.26 -14.43 5.21
C ALA A 75 -4.28 -14.42 4.05
N ILE A 76 -4.99 -13.30 3.85
CA ILE A 76 -5.96 -13.15 2.74
C ILE A 76 -5.24 -13.12 1.39
N VAL A 77 -4.08 -12.45 1.29
CA VAL A 77 -3.28 -12.45 0.05
C VAL A 77 -2.80 -13.85 -0.29
N VAL A 78 -2.27 -14.59 0.69
CA VAL A 78 -1.82 -15.98 0.48
C VAL A 78 -2.99 -16.86 0.04
N LEU A 79 -4.16 -16.72 0.66
CA LEU A 79 -5.37 -17.44 0.26
C LEU A 79 -5.76 -17.09 -1.18
N GLY A 80 -5.85 -15.80 -1.51
CA GLY A 80 -6.25 -15.32 -2.83
C GLY A 80 -5.29 -15.76 -3.92
N THR A 81 -3.99 -15.61 -3.71
CA THR A 81 -2.96 -16.07 -4.66
C THR A 81 -3.00 -17.58 -4.86
N SER A 82 -3.21 -18.36 -3.78
CA SER A 82 -3.33 -19.82 -3.87
C SER A 82 -4.56 -20.25 -4.66
N ILE A 83 -5.71 -19.64 -4.44
CA ILE A 83 -6.93 -19.94 -5.18
C ILE A 83 -6.76 -19.64 -6.67
N TYR A 84 -6.28 -18.43 -7.02
CA TYR A 84 -6.08 -18.07 -8.43
C TYR A 84 -4.98 -18.90 -9.11
N PHE A 85 -3.97 -19.36 -8.36
CA PHE A 85 -2.97 -20.30 -8.88
C PHE A 85 -3.57 -21.68 -9.18
N ILE A 86 -4.36 -22.26 -8.26
CA ILE A 86 -5.01 -23.56 -8.45
C ILE A 86 -5.97 -23.51 -9.65
N LEU A 87 -6.64 -22.39 -9.87
CA LEU A 87 -7.50 -22.16 -11.02
C LEU A 87 -6.72 -21.89 -12.33
N GLY A 88 -5.39 -21.84 -12.31
CA GLY A 88 -4.55 -21.63 -13.48
C GLY A 88 -4.48 -20.18 -13.99
N TYR A 89 -4.93 -19.20 -13.21
CA TYR A 89 -4.98 -17.79 -13.63
C TYR A 89 -3.71 -17.01 -13.37
N ILE A 90 -2.82 -17.48 -12.51
CA ILE A 90 -1.51 -16.89 -12.23
C ILE A 90 -0.43 -17.97 -12.17
N SER A 91 0.81 -17.61 -12.51
CA SER A 91 1.94 -18.53 -12.49
C SER A 91 2.48 -18.75 -11.08
N PHE A 92 3.16 -19.88 -10.85
CA PHE A 92 3.84 -20.17 -9.58
C PHE A 92 4.90 -19.11 -9.24
N ASN A 93 5.65 -18.63 -10.23
CA ASN A 93 6.63 -17.56 -10.06
C ASN A 93 5.98 -16.28 -9.49
N LEU A 94 4.79 -15.94 -9.96
CA LEU A 94 4.06 -14.77 -9.48
C LEU A 94 3.57 -14.96 -8.05
N VAL A 95 3.07 -16.15 -7.70
CA VAL A 95 2.69 -16.49 -6.30
C VAL A 95 3.89 -16.35 -5.37
N VAL A 96 5.03 -16.94 -5.73
CA VAL A 96 6.27 -16.84 -4.93
C VAL A 96 6.72 -15.39 -4.80
N GLY A 97 6.71 -14.63 -5.90
CA GLY A 97 7.12 -13.23 -5.90
C GLY A 97 6.25 -12.35 -5.00
N ILE A 98 4.93 -12.46 -5.11
CA ILE A 98 3.99 -11.73 -4.23
C ILE A 98 4.23 -12.13 -2.78
N THR A 99 4.24 -13.44 -2.49
CA THR A 99 4.34 -13.93 -1.12
C THR A 99 5.64 -13.51 -0.46
N LEU A 100 6.80 -13.67 -1.12
CA LEU A 100 8.10 -13.28 -0.56
C LEU A 100 8.22 -11.76 -0.38
N THR A 101 7.77 -10.97 -1.36
CA THR A 101 7.81 -9.50 -1.27
C THR A 101 7.00 -9.01 -0.06
N LEU A 102 5.77 -9.47 0.08
CA LEU A 102 4.89 -9.05 1.16
C LEU A 102 5.30 -9.63 2.52
N LEU A 103 5.88 -10.83 2.55
CA LEU A 103 6.45 -11.42 3.76
C LEU A 103 7.62 -10.60 4.30
N ILE A 104 8.56 -10.19 3.43
CA ILE A 104 9.69 -9.33 3.82
C ILE A 104 9.16 -8.00 4.37
N ALA A 105 8.19 -7.38 3.72
CA ALA A 105 7.56 -6.15 4.19
C ALA A 105 6.92 -6.32 5.58
N SER A 106 6.16 -7.39 5.75
CA SER A 106 5.50 -7.73 7.02
C SER A 106 6.51 -7.98 8.14
N LEU A 107 7.61 -8.67 7.85
CA LEU A 107 8.68 -8.94 8.83
C LEU A 107 9.39 -7.66 9.26
N ILE A 108 9.69 -6.75 8.31
CA ILE A 108 10.28 -5.44 8.64
C ILE A 108 9.35 -4.64 9.54
N GLY A 109 8.05 -4.58 9.20
CA GLY A 109 7.04 -3.91 10.01
C GLY A 109 6.90 -4.54 11.40
N LEU A 110 6.91 -5.87 11.48
CA LEU A 110 6.82 -6.59 12.76
C LEU A 110 8.03 -6.32 13.67
N ILE A 111 9.23 -6.32 13.12
CA ILE A 111 10.45 -5.98 13.88
C ILE A 111 10.33 -4.56 14.45
N ASP A 112 9.79 -3.63 13.68
CA ASP A 112 9.58 -2.26 14.14
C ASP A 112 8.48 -2.14 15.20
N ASP A 113 7.41 -2.90 15.11
CA ASP A 113 6.36 -2.93 16.14
C ASP A 113 6.88 -3.54 17.45
N LEU A 114 7.75 -4.55 17.37
CA LEU A 114 8.31 -5.23 18.55
C LEU A 114 9.50 -4.46 19.17
N LYS A 115 10.35 -3.82 18.36
CA LYS A 115 11.54 -3.10 18.80
C LYS A 115 11.31 -1.59 18.74
N LYS A 116 10.96 -0.99 19.89
CA LYS A 116 10.58 0.44 19.98
C LYS A 116 11.74 1.44 19.78
N ASP A 117 12.99 0.98 19.81
CA ASP A 117 14.19 1.82 19.82
C ASP A 117 15.06 1.69 18.55
N LEU A 118 14.44 1.36 17.41
CA LEU A 118 15.19 1.29 16.16
C LEU A 118 15.54 2.69 15.64
N PRO A 119 16.75 2.86 15.06
CA PRO A 119 17.12 4.16 14.50
C PRO A 119 16.26 4.50 13.28
N GLY A 120 15.92 5.79 13.10
CA GLY A 120 15.01 6.24 12.06
C GLY A 120 15.37 5.85 10.62
N TRP A 121 16.66 5.60 10.34
CA TRP A 121 17.13 5.12 9.03
C TRP A 121 16.85 3.63 8.78
N TYR A 122 16.51 2.87 9.84
CA TYR A 122 16.27 1.43 9.73
C TYR A 122 15.15 1.10 8.75
N LYS A 123 13.99 1.76 8.89
CA LYS A 123 12.83 1.53 8.02
C LYS A 123 13.13 1.78 6.54
N PRO A 124 13.61 2.97 6.12
CA PRO A 124 13.90 3.21 4.72
C PRO A 124 15.02 2.31 4.16
N ALA A 125 16.03 1.97 4.96
CA ALA A 125 17.12 1.12 4.52
C ALA A 125 16.70 -0.35 4.40
N SER A 126 15.98 -0.91 5.37
CA SER A 126 15.48 -2.29 5.32
C SER A 126 14.41 -2.46 4.24
N ALA A 127 13.59 -1.45 3.99
CA ALA A 127 12.56 -1.48 2.97
C ALA A 127 13.10 -1.61 1.53
N LEU A 128 14.38 -1.29 1.28
CA LEU A 128 15.04 -1.58 0.01
C LEU A 128 15.06 -3.09 -0.28
N LEU A 129 15.12 -3.94 0.75
CA LEU A 129 15.15 -5.40 0.59
C LEU A 129 13.84 -5.97 0.04
N ILE A 130 12.72 -5.25 0.20
CA ILE A 130 11.37 -5.71 -0.21
C ILE A 130 11.30 -5.92 -1.72
N GLY A 131 12.02 -5.13 -2.51
CA GLY A 131 12.05 -5.23 -3.97
C GLY A 131 12.88 -6.41 -4.52
N ILE A 132 13.70 -7.07 -3.69
CA ILE A 132 14.61 -8.13 -4.13
C ILE A 132 13.88 -9.31 -4.81
N PRO A 133 12.78 -9.87 -4.27
CA PRO A 133 12.07 -10.97 -4.94
C PRO A 133 11.55 -10.58 -6.33
N VAL A 134 11.06 -9.34 -6.49
CA VAL A 134 10.59 -8.84 -7.79
C VAL A 134 11.72 -8.82 -8.82
N ILE A 135 12.93 -8.42 -8.40
CA ILE A 135 14.12 -8.38 -9.26
C ILE A 135 14.57 -9.80 -9.61
N LEU A 136 14.72 -10.69 -8.62
CA LEU A 136 15.22 -12.05 -8.81
C LEU A 136 14.29 -12.89 -9.69
N LEU A 137 12.99 -12.74 -9.52
CA LEU A 137 11.97 -13.45 -10.30
C LEU A 137 11.58 -12.73 -11.60
N ARG A 138 12.23 -11.58 -11.88
CA ARG A 138 12.00 -10.78 -13.09
C ARG A 138 10.53 -10.39 -13.32
N LEU A 139 9.84 -10.02 -12.25
CA LEU A 139 8.43 -9.62 -12.27
C LEU A 139 8.27 -8.13 -12.62
N TYR A 140 9.07 -7.63 -13.54
CA TYR A 140 9.07 -6.23 -13.97
C TYR A 140 9.44 -6.10 -15.44
N ASN A 141 9.10 -4.96 -16.05
CA ASN A 141 9.54 -4.58 -17.39
C ASN A 141 10.40 -3.31 -17.28
N PRO A 142 11.69 -3.32 -17.67
CA PRO A 142 12.59 -2.19 -17.49
C PRO A 142 12.31 -1.00 -18.43
N LYS A 143 11.09 -0.86 -18.89
CA LYS A 143 10.61 0.22 -19.75
C LYS A 143 9.73 1.16 -18.93
N LEU A 144 10.31 2.25 -18.47
CA LEU A 144 9.57 3.28 -17.78
C LEU A 144 8.85 4.17 -18.78
N LYS A 145 7.52 4.19 -18.71
CA LYS A 145 6.67 5.05 -19.54
C LYS A 145 6.31 6.32 -18.75
N PHE A 146 6.42 7.48 -19.39
CA PHE A 146 6.02 8.77 -18.82
C PHE A 146 4.77 9.33 -19.49
N PHE A 147 4.89 9.94 -20.66
CA PHE A 147 3.79 10.53 -21.42
C PHE A 147 3.74 9.88 -22.81
N GLY A 148 2.64 9.24 -23.14
CA GLY A 148 2.44 8.64 -24.45
C GLY A 148 3.57 7.67 -24.83
N ASP A 149 4.27 8.01 -25.91
CA ASP A 149 5.35 7.18 -26.46
C ASP A 149 6.74 7.45 -25.85
N ILE A 150 6.84 8.30 -24.82
CA ILE A 150 8.11 8.56 -24.14
C ILE A 150 8.44 7.38 -23.23
N ILE A 151 9.30 6.49 -23.73
CA ILE A 151 9.72 5.27 -23.06
C ILE A 151 11.22 5.31 -22.82
N PHE A 152 11.64 5.20 -21.57
CA PHE A 152 13.04 5.04 -21.19
C PHE A 152 13.34 3.58 -20.92
N ASN A 153 14.26 3.00 -21.68
CA ASN A 153 14.76 1.64 -21.45
C ASN A 153 16.12 1.74 -20.74
N ILE A 154 16.12 1.64 -19.43
CA ILE A 154 17.28 1.87 -18.55
C ILE A 154 17.42 0.74 -17.52
N PRO A 155 17.76 -0.50 -17.93
CA PRO A 155 17.63 -1.70 -17.07
C PRO A 155 18.32 -1.60 -15.71
N ILE A 156 19.56 -1.08 -15.66
CA ILE A 156 20.33 -0.99 -14.40
C ILE A 156 19.71 0.06 -13.48
N ILE A 157 19.35 1.23 -14.02
CA ILE A 157 18.71 2.31 -13.24
C ILE A 157 17.34 1.84 -12.77
N TYR A 158 16.62 1.08 -13.60
CA TYR A 158 15.30 0.56 -13.24
C TYR A 158 15.34 -0.39 -12.03
N ILE A 159 16.38 -1.22 -11.91
CA ILE A 159 16.61 -2.05 -10.72
C ILE A 159 16.74 -1.19 -9.45
N LEU A 160 17.50 -0.10 -9.52
CA LEU A 160 17.63 0.85 -8.40
C LEU A 160 16.29 1.52 -8.10
N LEU A 161 15.52 1.90 -9.13
CA LEU A 161 14.21 2.49 -8.97
C LEU A 161 13.21 1.53 -8.33
N ILE A 162 13.28 0.21 -8.60
CA ILE A 162 12.47 -0.80 -7.90
C ILE A 162 12.75 -0.74 -6.40
N LEU A 163 14.02 -0.83 -5.98
CA LEU A 163 14.40 -0.85 -4.57
C LEU A 163 13.94 0.45 -3.87
N ILE A 164 14.23 1.60 -4.47
CA ILE A 164 13.82 2.92 -3.94
C ILE A 164 12.29 3.04 -3.93
N GLY A 165 11.60 2.58 -4.97
CA GLY A 165 10.15 2.62 -5.08
C GLY A 165 9.45 1.87 -3.95
N PHE A 166 9.93 0.66 -3.60
CA PHE A 166 9.44 -0.08 -2.44
C PHE A 166 9.69 0.67 -1.13
N SER A 167 10.90 1.22 -0.96
CA SER A 167 11.23 1.99 0.24
C SER A 167 10.36 3.24 0.37
N VAL A 168 10.17 3.99 -0.70
CA VAL A 168 9.33 5.21 -0.69
C VAL A 168 7.87 4.85 -0.44
N ALA A 169 7.31 3.88 -1.16
CA ALA A 169 5.89 3.54 -1.04
C ALA A 169 5.54 3.04 0.37
N THR A 170 6.34 2.14 0.92
CA THR A 170 6.09 1.58 2.26
C THR A 170 6.19 2.62 3.37
N ASN A 171 7.22 3.46 3.32
CA ASN A 171 7.40 4.51 4.34
C ASN A 171 6.35 5.62 4.19
N ALA A 172 6.00 6.03 2.97
CA ALA A 172 4.98 7.05 2.74
C ALA A 172 3.60 6.61 3.23
N VAL A 173 3.19 5.36 2.96
CA VAL A 173 1.94 4.78 3.49
C VAL A 173 1.97 4.74 5.02
N ASN A 174 3.07 4.27 5.61
CA ASN A 174 3.22 4.22 7.06
C ASN A 174 3.17 5.61 7.73
N MET A 175 3.70 6.64 7.09
CA MET A 175 3.67 8.02 7.63
C MET A 175 2.27 8.65 7.63
N LEU A 176 1.36 8.22 6.76
CA LEU A 176 -0.02 8.73 6.68
C LEU A 176 -1.04 7.83 7.41
N ASP A 177 -0.63 6.75 8.05
CA ASP A 177 -1.49 5.96 8.93
C ASP A 177 -1.66 6.67 10.28
N VAL A 178 -2.39 7.78 10.27
CA VAL A 178 -2.53 8.70 11.42
C VAL A 178 -3.94 8.73 12.01
N VAL A 179 -4.97 8.40 11.22
CA VAL A 179 -6.38 8.28 11.63
C VAL A 179 -6.98 6.99 11.08
N ASN A 180 -8.04 6.51 11.73
CA ASN A 180 -8.65 5.21 11.43
C ASN A 180 -9.01 5.03 9.96
N GLY A 181 -8.38 4.07 9.29
CA GLY A 181 -8.64 3.70 7.91
C GLY A 181 -7.97 4.59 6.85
N SER A 182 -7.31 5.71 7.20
CA SER A 182 -6.75 6.65 6.21
C SER A 182 -5.80 6.00 5.22
N ALA A 183 -4.83 5.22 5.70
CA ALA A 183 -3.87 4.53 4.84
C ALA A 183 -4.54 3.45 3.99
N SER A 184 -5.42 2.64 4.59
CA SER A 184 -6.14 1.56 3.90
C SER A 184 -7.05 2.09 2.79
N ILE A 185 -7.76 3.21 3.02
CA ILE A 185 -8.59 3.87 2.01
C ILE A 185 -7.72 4.38 0.85
N GLY A 186 -6.65 5.11 1.16
CA GLY A 186 -5.75 5.65 0.13
C GLY A 186 -5.15 4.55 -0.74
N VAL A 187 -4.68 3.46 -0.13
CA VAL A 187 -4.15 2.31 -0.86
C VAL A 187 -5.22 1.64 -1.72
N ALA A 188 -6.46 1.51 -1.22
CA ALA A 188 -7.56 0.96 -2.03
C ALA A 188 -7.80 1.78 -3.30
N PHE A 189 -7.83 3.12 -3.24
CA PHE A 189 -7.95 3.98 -4.43
C PHE A 189 -6.80 3.76 -5.43
N ILE A 190 -5.56 3.65 -4.95
CA ILE A 190 -4.41 3.42 -5.81
C ILE A 190 -4.46 2.05 -6.46
N ILE A 191 -4.90 1.01 -5.75
CA ILE A 191 -5.07 -0.33 -6.32
C ILE A 191 -6.19 -0.33 -7.36
N ILE A 192 -7.33 0.34 -7.10
CA ILE A 192 -8.43 0.52 -8.07
C ILE A 192 -7.90 1.20 -9.34
N LEU A 193 -7.14 2.28 -9.21
CA LEU A 193 -6.48 2.91 -10.34
C LEU A 193 -5.67 1.91 -11.15
N ASN A 194 -4.79 1.13 -10.50
CA ASN A 194 -3.93 0.16 -11.17
C ASN A 194 -4.72 -0.96 -11.87
N ILE A 195 -5.86 -1.38 -11.31
CA ILE A 195 -6.78 -2.31 -11.97
C ILE A 195 -7.34 -1.70 -13.24
N ILE A 196 -7.83 -0.47 -13.17
CA ILE A 196 -8.38 0.26 -14.34
C ILE A 196 -7.31 0.42 -15.41
N LEU A 197 -6.12 0.89 -15.04
CA LEU A 197 -5.01 1.08 -15.99
C LEU A 197 -4.58 -0.25 -16.63
N SER A 198 -4.50 -1.33 -15.84
CA SER A 198 -4.16 -2.68 -16.35
C SER A 198 -5.21 -3.19 -17.32
N TYR A 199 -6.48 -2.99 -17.01
CA TYR A 199 -7.60 -3.39 -17.88
C TYR A 199 -7.54 -2.71 -19.24
N PHE A 200 -7.39 -1.38 -19.26
CA PHE A 200 -7.30 -0.63 -20.53
C PHE A 200 -6.02 -0.94 -21.32
N GLN A 201 -4.95 -1.39 -20.65
CA GLN A 201 -3.72 -1.83 -21.31
C GLN A 201 -3.76 -3.31 -21.74
N GLY A 202 -4.89 -4.04 -21.55
CA GLY A 202 -5.00 -5.47 -21.86
C GLY A 202 -4.13 -6.36 -21.00
N LYS A 203 -3.76 -5.91 -19.78
CA LYS A 203 -2.94 -6.66 -18.83
C LYS A 203 -3.78 -7.44 -17.82
N ASN A 204 -3.14 -8.40 -17.15
CA ASN A 204 -3.79 -9.18 -16.11
C ASN A 204 -4.14 -8.33 -14.88
N ILE A 205 -5.41 -8.31 -14.49
CA ILE A 205 -5.93 -7.54 -13.35
C ILE A 205 -5.99 -8.33 -12.04
N ILE A 206 -5.68 -9.62 -12.06
CA ILE A 206 -5.92 -10.54 -10.92
C ILE A 206 -5.08 -10.15 -9.70
N VAL A 207 -3.82 -9.74 -9.90
CA VAL A 207 -2.98 -9.24 -8.79
C VAL A 207 -3.64 -8.04 -8.10
N GLY A 208 -4.14 -7.10 -8.90
CA GLY A 208 -4.90 -5.96 -8.37
C GLY A 208 -6.15 -6.38 -7.61
N LEU A 209 -6.91 -7.35 -8.14
CA LEU A 209 -8.10 -7.86 -7.46
C LEU A 209 -7.76 -8.52 -6.12
N ILE A 210 -6.72 -9.37 -6.05
CA ILE A 210 -6.26 -9.99 -4.81
C ILE A 210 -5.91 -8.91 -3.77
N PHE A 211 -5.14 -7.90 -4.16
CA PHE A 211 -4.73 -6.81 -3.27
C PHE A 211 -5.91 -5.94 -2.83
N LEU A 212 -6.81 -5.61 -3.76
CA LEU A 212 -8.02 -4.85 -3.43
C LEU A 212 -8.91 -5.61 -2.45
N ILE A 213 -9.19 -6.88 -2.72
CA ILE A 213 -10.03 -7.72 -1.88
C ILE A 213 -9.44 -7.83 -0.48
N SER A 214 -8.13 -8.05 -0.37
CA SER A 214 -7.43 -8.15 0.91
C SER A 214 -7.53 -6.84 1.70
N THR A 215 -7.32 -5.70 1.03
CA THR A 215 -7.43 -4.36 1.62
C THR A 215 -8.86 -4.06 2.04
N LEU A 216 -9.86 -4.34 1.20
CA LEU A 216 -11.27 -4.09 1.51
C LEU A 216 -11.79 -4.99 2.63
N SER A 217 -11.41 -6.28 2.66
CA SER A 217 -11.78 -7.20 3.75
C SER A 217 -11.27 -6.70 5.11
N PHE A 218 -10.07 -6.16 5.15
CA PHE A 218 -9.51 -5.52 6.33
C PHE A 218 -10.21 -4.20 6.65
N LEU A 219 -10.46 -3.36 5.65
CA LEU A 219 -11.07 -2.04 5.81
C LEU A 219 -12.45 -2.10 6.48
N VAL A 220 -13.22 -3.18 6.29
CA VAL A 220 -14.51 -3.40 7.00
C VAL A 220 -14.37 -3.22 8.51
N PHE A 221 -13.22 -3.55 9.09
CA PHE A 221 -12.97 -3.45 10.53
C PHE A 221 -12.00 -2.32 10.91
N ASN A 222 -11.27 -1.76 9.93
CA ASN A 222 -10.30 -0.68 10.16
C ASN A 222 -10.90 0.72 9.97
N ILE A 223 -12.03 0.84 9.26
CA ILE A 223 -12.73 2.13 9.11
C ILE A 223 -13.25 2.61 10.47
N TYR A 224 -13.33 3.92 10.61
CA TYR A 224 -13.82 4.58 11.81
C TYR A 224 -15.26 4.15 12.20
N PRO A 225 -15.56 3.81 13.46
CA PRO A 225 -14.63 3.56 14.57
C PRO A 225 -13.91 2.21 14.46
N SER A 226 -12.59 2.24 14.47
CA SER A 226 -11.75 1.06 14.19
C SER A 226 -11.88 -0.03 15.26
N ARG A 227 -11.92 -1.29 14.80
CA ARG A 227 -11.84 -2.50 15.65
C ARG A 227 -10.48 -3.19 15.58
N ILE A 228 -9.69 -2.79 14.57
CA ILE A 228 -8.33 -3.28 14.34
C ILE A 228 -7.49 -2.17 13.72
N PHE A 229 -6.28 -1.96 14.23
CA PHE A 229 -5.31 -1.05 13.64
C PHE A 229 -4.40 -1.78 12.66
N LEU A 230 -3.89 -1.02 11.71
CA LEU A 230 -3.01 -1.52 10.67
C LEU A 230 -1.67 -1.99 11.24
N GLY A 231 -1.08 -1.22 12.15
CA GLY A 231 0.27 -1.40 12.67
C GLY A 231 1.34 -1.17 11.60
N ASN A 232 2.61 -1.12 12.00
CA ASN A 232 3.69 -1.03 11.02
C ASN A 232 3.73 -2.25 10.08
N VAL A 233 3.37 -3.43 10.58
CA VAL A 233 3.21 -4.65 9.75
C VAL A 233 2.28 -4.40 8.58
N GLY A 234 1.10 -3.85 8.84
CA GLY A 234 0.10 -3.63 7.81
C GLY A 234 0.45 -2.46 6.89
N ALA A 235 0.98 -1.36 7.45
CA ALA A 235 1.37 -0.20 6.65
C ALA A 235 2.49 -0.51 5.65
N MET A 236 3.52 -1.26 6.09
CA MET A 236 4.60 -1.72 5.22
C MET A 236 4.08 -2.68 4.15
N LEU A 237 3.16 -3.58 4.52
CA LEU A 237 2.54 -4.52 3.61
C LEU A 237 1.69 -3.80 2.55
N LEU A 238 0.81 -2.87 2.94
CA LEU A 238 -0.03 -2.11 2.01
C LEU A 238 0.80 -1.25 1.04
N GLY A 239 1.84 -0.57 1.56
CA GLY A 239 2.76 0.18 0.70
C GLY A 239 3.51 -0.72 -0.29
N SER A 240 3.85 -1.95 0.12
CA SER A 240 4.46 -2.95 -0.77
C SER A 240 3.50 -3.44 -1.85
N MET A 241 2.20 -3.58 -1.55
CA MET A 241 1.20 -3.91 -2.56
C MET A 241 1.13 -2.84 -3.65
N VAL A 242 1.16 -1.55 -3.25
CA VAL A 242 1.16 -0.43 -4.21
C VAL A 242 2.40 -0.47 -5.09
N ALA A 243 3.60 -0.62 -4.52
CA ALA A 243 4.83 -0.71 -5.29
C ALA A 243 4.84 -1.94 -6.21
N PHE A 244 4.44 -3.10 -5.70
CA PHE A 244 4.40 -4.34 -6.47
C PHE A 244 3.49 -4.21 -7.70
N ILE A 245 2.23 -3.78 -7.49
CA ILE A 245 1.27 -3.72 -8.60
C ILE A 245 1.68 -2.69 -9.66
N SER A 246 2.24 -1.55 -9.26
CA SER A 246 2.69 -0.52 -10.20
C SER A 246 3.84 -1.00 -11.08
N ILE A 247 4.83 -1.67 -10.49
CA ILE A 247 5.99 -2.23 -11.20
C ILE A 247 5.57 -3.39 -12.11
N TYR A 248 4.74 -4.30 -11.60
CA TYR A 248 4.24 -5.45 -12.34
C TYR A 248 3.38 -5.02 -13.55
N SER A 249 2.54 -4.01 -13.38
CA SER A 249 1.68 -3.47 -14.43
C SER A 249 2.37 -2.43 -15.33
N GLY A 250 3.56 -1.92 -14.96
CA GLY A 250 4.23 -0.85 -15.70
C GLY A 250 3.43 0.46 -15.70
N THR A 251 2.93 0.83 -14.53
CA THR A 251 2.07 2.01 -14.29
C THR A 251 2.71 2.97 -13.28
N GLU A 252 4.02 2.87 -13.08
CA GLU A 252 4.77 3.53 -12.01
C GLU A 252 4.53 5.04 -11.99
N PHE A 253 4.66 5.69 -13.13
CA PHE A 253 4.49 7.14 -13.24
C PHE A 253 3.10 7.60 -12.79
N LEU A 254 2.06 6.92 -13.27
CA LEU A 254 0.66 7.21 -12.93
C LEU A 254 0.37 6.87 -11.45
N THR A 255 0.97 5.80 -10.94
CA THR A 255 0.86 5.44 -9.53
C THR A 255 1.52 6.47 -8.60
N VAL A 256 2.67 7.03 -8.98
CA VAL A 256 3.33 8.11 -8.23
C VAL A 256 2.43 9.35 -8.14
N ILE A 257 1.70 9.70 -9.21
CA ILE A 257 0.74 10.80 -9.19
C ILE A 257 -0.41 10.49 -8.20
N ALA A 258 -0.95 9.27 -8.22
CA ALA A 258 -2.01 8.88 -7.30
C ALA A 258 -1.53 8.79 -5.84
N MET A 259 -0.24 8.50 -5.62
CA MET A 259 0.41 8.51 -4.31
C MET A 259 0.72 9.92 -3.77
N TYR A 260 0.36 10.99 -4.48
CA TYR A 260 0.67 12.36 -4.09
C TYR A 260 0.37 12.68 -2.61
N PRO A 261 -0.79 12.30 -2.02
CA PRO A 261 -1.05 12.59 -0.61
C PRO A 261 -0.06 11.89 0.33
N PHE A 262 0.31 10.64 0.06
CA PHE A 262 1.30 9.90 0.83
C PHE A 262 2.68 10.53 0.73
N ILE A 263 3.11 10.87 -0.50
CA ILE A 263 4.44 11.42 -0.78
C ILE A 263 4.59 12.79 -0.15
N VAL A 264 3.62 13.69 -0.33
CA VAL A 264 3.66 15.05 0.23
C VAL A 264 3.68 15.01 1.76
N ASN A 265 2.87 14.13 2.38
CA ASN A 265 2.89 13.95 3.82
C ASN A 265 4.28 13.49 4.31
N GLY A 266 4.91 12.56 3.60
CA GLY A 266 6.26 12.07 3.90
C GLY A 266 7.32 13.17 3.73
N LEU A 267 7.25 13.98 2.67
CA LEU A 267 8.18 15.07 2.40
C LEU A 267 8.11 16.16 3.49
N PHE A 268 6.91 16.55 3.91
CA PHE A 268 6.74 17.52 5.00
C PHE A 268 7.32 17.01 6.32
N TYR A 269 7.21 15.71 6.57
CA TYR A 269 7.81 15.10 7.74
C TYR A 269 9.34 15.13 7.68
N LEU A 270 9.92 14.80 6.52
CA LEU A 270 11.37 14.75 6.32
C LEU A 270 12.01 16.14 6.32
N ASP A 271 11.37 17.15 5.72
CA ASP A 271 11.88 18.53 5.68
C ASP A 271 12.15 19.09 7.08
N LYS A 272 11.19 18.89 7.99
CA LYS A 272 11.33 19.40 9.36
C LYS A 272 12.49 18.78 10.14
N PHE A 273 12.68 17.47 10.01
CA PHE A 273 13.68 16.77 10.80
C PHE A 273 15.06 16.72 10.15
N ARG A 274 15.17 17.02 8.84
CA ARG A 274 16.41 16.86 8.04
C ARG A 274 17.15 15.53 8.29
N ARG A 275 16.47 14.56 8.93
CA ARG A 275 16.95 13.23 9.32
C ARG A 275 15.75 12.29 9.37
N PHE A 276 15.97 11.02 9.12
CA PHE A 276 14.99 9.96 9.38
C PHE A 276 14.91 9.70 10.89
N VAL A 277 14.22 10.58 11.63
CA VAL A 277 14.07 10.45 13.09
C VAL A 277 12.61 10.16 13.40
N GLU A 278 12.35 9.16 14.23
CA GLU A 278 10.99 8.84 14.65
C GLU A 278 10.39 9.92 15.57
N ARG A 279 9.07 10.11 15.46
CA ARG A 279 8.26 10.99 16.33
C ARG A 279 8.54 10.76 17.82
N ARG A 280 8.80 9.52 18.21
CA ARG A 280 9.02 9.11 19.61
C ARG A 280 10.26 9.75 20.25
N VAL A 281 11.27 10.08 19.46
CA VAL A 281 12.53 10.63 19.98
C VAL A 281 12.41 12.10 20.40
N HIS A 282 11.48 12.85 19.80
CA HIS A 282 11.35 14.30 20.09
C HIS A 282 10.09 14.68 20.88
N GLY A 283 9.18 13.72 21.15
CA GLY A 283 8.00 13.96 22.00
C GLY A 283 6.93 14.90 21.42
N TYR A 284 7.10 15.41 20.19
CA TYR A 284 6.14 16.33 19.57
C TYR A 284 4.79 15.67 19.31
N LYS A 285 3.74 16.30 19.80
CA LYS A 285 2.37 15.97 19.44
C LYS A 285 1.97 16.79 18.23
N ILE A 286 1.57 16.12 17.16
CA ILE A 286 1.13 16.78 15.92
C ILE A 286 -0.27 17.37 16.10
N ALA A 287 -1.15 16.60 16.71
CA ALA A 287 -2.53 16.97 16.99
C ALA A 287 -2.99 16.25 18.28
N ALA A 288 -3.98 16.82 18.95
CA ALA A 288 -4.62 16.23 20.14
C ALA A 288 -6.13 16.40 20.08
N LEU A 289 -6.83 15.75 21.01
CA LEU A 289 -8.24 16.00 21.22
C LEU A 289 -8.43 17.21 22.13
N ASN A 290 -9.29 18.13 21.73
CA ASN A 290 -9.80 19.17 22.60
C ASN A 290 -10.89 18.63 23.54
N ARG A 291 -11.47 19.51 24.38
CA ARG A 291 -12.51 19.15 25.37
C ARG A 291 -13.80 18.65 24.71
N ASP A 292 -14.07 19.07 23.48
CA ASP A 292 -15.27 18.68 22.73
C ASP A 292 -15.08 17.39 21.91
N GLY A 293 -13.88 16.76 22.03
CA GLY A 293 -13.55 15.52 21.31
C GLY A 293 -13.22 15.73 19.84
N LEU A 294 -12.87 16.96 19.45
CA LEU A 294 -12.40 17.28 18.12
C LEU A 294 -10.86 17.23 18.09
N ILE A 295 -10.31 16.85 16.95
CA ILE A 295 -8.88 16.87 16.68
C ILE A 295 -8.47 18.32 16.38
N GLU A 296 -7.50 18.83 17.13
CA GLU A 296 -6.96 20.19 16.94
C GLU A 296 -5.44 20.18 16.82
N ASP A 297 -4.88 21.23 16.20
CA ASP A 297 -3.45 21.46 16.13
C ASP A 297 -2.92 21.84 17.54
N MET A 298 -1.85 21.18 17.97
CA MET A 298 -1.21 21.49 19.26
C MET A 298 -0.38 22.78 19.24
N CYS A 299 -0.18 23.38 18.06
CA CYS A 299 0.63 24.61 17.88
C CYS A 299 2.03 24.52 18.51
N GLU A 300 2.58 23.31 18.71
CA GLU A 300 3.91 23.14 19.26
C GLU A 300 4.98 23.61 18.28
N ASP A 301 5.82 24.56 18.72
CA ASP A 301 6.96 25.05 17.95
C ASP A 301 7.90 23.88 17.63
N GLY A 302 8.18 23.71 16.35
CA GLY A 302 9.06 22.62 15.91
C GLY A 302 8.36 21.32 15.54
N SER A 303 7.05 21.16 15.73
CA SER A 303 6.34 19.98 15.25
C SER A 303 6.28 19.94 13.70
N PRO A 304 6.35 18.75 13.06
CA PRO A 304 6.29 18.65 11.61
C PRO A 304 4.93 19.08 11.08
N ILE A 305 4.93 19.77 9.94
CA ILE A 305 3.71 20.10 9.21
C ILE A 305 3.36 18.86 8.38
N VAL A 306 2.40 18.05 8.87
CA VAL A 306 1.88 16.89 8.16
C VAL A 306 0.46 17.18 7.68
N LEU A 307 -0.07 16.37 6.75
CA LEU A 307 -1.43 16.59 6.21
C LEU A 307 -2.50 16.67 7.30
N LEU A 308 -2.42 15.83 8.33
CA LEU A 308 -3.34 15.91 9.47
C LEU A 308 -3.30 17.30 10.13
N LYS A 309 -2.10 17.81 10.42
CA LYS A 309 -1.92 19.12 11.02
C LYS A 309 -2.48 20.23 10.11
N TYR A 310 -2.20 20.15 8.81
CA TYR A 310 -2.74 21.09 7.83
C TYR A 310 -4.27 21.10 7.80
N ILE A 311 -4.89 19.91 7.81
CA ILE A 311 -6.36 19.76 7.79
C ILE A 311 -7.01 20.40 9.03
N VAL A 312 -6.40 20.30 10.21
CA VAL A 312 -6.97 20.80 11.48
C VAL A 312 -6.41 22.16 11.91
N SER A 313 -5.54 22.79 11.10
CA SER A 313 -4.88 24.04 11.46
C SER A 313 -5.81 25.26 11.49
N VAL A 314 -6.87 25.24 10.73
CA VAL A 314 -7.85 26.35 10.66
C VAL A 314 -8.90 26.17 11.74
N ASP A 315 -9.52 24.99 11.78
CA ASP A 315 -10.60 24.64 12.70
C ASP A 315 -10.41 23.22 13.25
N PRO A 316 -10.70 22.98 14.55
CA PRO A 316 -10.77 21.62 15.09
C PRO A 316 -11.83 20.78 14.38
N LYS A 317 -11.51 19.52 14.07
CA LYS A 317 -12.38 18.65 13.27
C LYS A 317 -12.62 17.30 13.92
N SER A 318 -13.77 16.71 13.64
CA SER A 318 -14.02 15.31 14.01
C SER A 318 -13.12 14.39 13.21
N GLU A 319 -12.77 13.22 13.76
CA GLU A 319 -11.96 12.21 13.05
C GLU A 319 -12.61 11.79 11.73
N SER A 320 -13.94 11.65 11.70
CA SER A 320 -14.68 11.33 10.48
C SER A 320 -14.54 12.40 9.39
N THR A 321 -14.50 13.70 9.77
CA THR A 321 -14.26 14.81 8.84
C THR A 321 -12.84 14.75 8.28
N VAL A 322 -11.85 14.51 9.12
CA VAL A 322 -10.44 14.35 8.67
C VAL A 322 -10.31 13.19 7.68
N ILE A 323 -10.94 12.04 7.98
CA ILE A 323 -10.94 10.88 7.07
C ILE A 323 -11.60 11.23 5.73
N LEU A 324 -12.73 11.96 5.76
CA LEU A 324 -13.41 12.40 4.53
C LEU A 324 -12.51 13.31 3.68
N GLU A 325 -11.85 14.30 4.28
CA GLU A 325 -10.96 15.22 3.56
C GLU A 325 -9.75 14.50 2.96
N LEU A 326 -9.13 13.56 3.70
CA LEU A 326 -8.08 12.70 3.16
C LEU A 326 -8.59 11.81 2.01
N THR A 327 -9.79 11.25 2.14
CA THR A 327 -10.43 10.43 1.10
C THR A 327 -10.66 11.24 -0.18
N LEU A 328 -11.16 12.48 -0.07
CA LEU A 328 -11.33 13.38 -1.21
C LEU A 328 -10.00 13.72 -1.88
N LEU A 329 -8.93 13.88 -1.12
CA LEU A 329 -7.60 14.14 -1.66
C LEU A 329 -7.07 12.93 -2.44
N PHE A 330 -7.29 11.71 -1.96
CA PHE A 330 -6.95 10.49 -2.70
C PHE A 330 -7.79 10.33 -3.97
N LEU A 331 -9.09 10.61 -3.88
CA LEU A 331 -9.98 10.59 -5.05
C LEU A 331 -9.53 11.59 -6.11
N TYR A 332 -9.16 12.81 -5.69
CA TYR A 332 -8.61 13.83 -6.59
C TYR A 332 -7.32 13.35 -7.28
N SER A 333 -6.37 12.80 -6.52
CA SER A 333 -5.09 12.32 -7.08
C SER A 333 -5.29 11.14 -8.04
N MET A 334 -6.22 10.22 -7.72
CA MET A 334 -6.59 9.12 -8.60
C MET A 334 -7.23 9.64 -9.90
N THR A 335 -8.17 10.60 -9.78
CA THR A 335 -8.85 11.20 -10.94
C THR A 335 -7.85 11.93 -11.84
N LEU A 336 -6.93 12.70 -11.26
CA LEU A 336 -5.85 13.36 -12.01
C LEU A 336 -5.00 12.35 -12.79
N SER A 337 -4.64 11.24 -12.15
CA SER A 337 -3.88 10.17 -12.79
C SER A 337 -4.66 9.53 -13.94
N LEU A 338 -5.97 9.31 -13.80
CA LEU A 338 -6.84 8.80 -14.88
C LEU A 338 -6.96 9.79 -16.03
N ILE A 339 -7.12 11.08 -15.75
CA ILE A 339 -7.15 12.12 -16.80
C ILE A 339 -5.85 12.11 -17.61
N ILE A 340 -4.71 12.06 -16.93
CA ILE A 340 -3.41 11.99 -17.60
C ILE A 340 -3.30 10.71 -18.44
N PHE A 341 -3.78 9.58 -17.94
CA PHE A 341 -3.81 8.33 -18.70
C PHE A 341 -4.62 8.48 -19.98
N PHE A 342 -5.87 8.94 -19.92
CA PHE A 342 -6.72 9.04 -21.10
C PHE A 342 -6.31 10.13 -22.09
N LEU A 343 -5.55 11.13 -21.65
CA LEU A 343 -5.03 12.18 -22.54
C LEU A 343 -3.73 11.81 -23.24
N PHE A 344 -2.88 10.99 -22.60
CA PHE A 344 -1.49 10.82 -23.04
C PHE A 344 -1.03 9.37 -23.19
N TRP A 345 -1.87 8.38 -22.90
CA TRP A 345 -1.49 6.96 -22.88
C TRP A 345 -2.33 6.12 -23.84
#